data_1837194a286c4c035611bfee00bf247d
#
_entry.id   1837194a286c4c035611bfee00bf247d
#
_cell.length_a   1.000
_cell.length_b   1.000
_cell.length_c   1.000
_cell.angle_alpha   90.00
_cell.angle_beta   90.00
_cell.angle_gamma   90.00
#
_symmetry.space_group_name_H-M   'P 1'
#
loop_
_entity.id
_entity.type
_entity.pdbx_description
1 polymer ?
#
loop_
_entity_poly.entity_id
_entity_poly.type
_entity_poly.pdbx_seq_one_letter_code
_entity_poly.pdbx_strand_id
1 'polypeptide(L)'
;MNIYFFAIVLLMACILVLEAIKNAPGNSGVQVKKHVDIGKSMTIGSREVQEDQVAAMETAAGTMAVLADGAGQAYGGRIASKIAVETCMDIFKDYNAFNNPQYYFRKAYNCANKEILKALGDERRGSASVGCVLICQGFLYYALVGNVKICVYREENLVPVSSGHTVAVLAEQKFHEGTISREDALTLLENRRLYNYLGQDGFQDIEFFDTPVRLKRGDIVVLMSDGIYELLDFKEVEGILGNADGCQKKAFDIIELVNQNNSELKDNASIVLLGIEDT
;
A
#
# COMPACT_ATOMS: atom_id res chain seq x y z
N MET A 1 -55.44 -42.76 -18.83
CA MET A 1 -54.99 -41.78 -17.86
C MET A 1 -54.19 -40.74 -18.67
N ASN A 2 -54.70 -39.49 -18.68
CA ASN A 2 -54.35 -38.49 -19.70
C ASN A 2 -52.91 -37.95 -19.52
N ILE A 3 -52.12 -38.00 -20.61
CA ILE A 3 -50.74 -37.48 -20.68
C ILE A 3 -50.65 -36.01 -20.23
N TYR A 4 -51.74 -35.26 -20.43
CA TYR A 4 -51.89 -33.87 -19.95
C TYR A 4 -51.95 -33.76 -18.43
N PHE A 5 -52.48 -34.77 -17.74
CA PHE A 5 -52.50 -34.79 -16.28
C PHE A 5 -51.11 -34.92 -15.68
N PHE A 6 -50.29 -35.79 -16.27
CA PHE A 6 -48.86 -35.94 -15.87
C PHE A 6 -48.05 -34.69 -16.19
N ALA A 7 -48.29 -34.03 -17.32
CA ALA A 7 -47.61 -32.79 -17.66
C ALA A 7 -47.95 -31.64 -16.66
N ILE A 8 -49.19 -31.53 -16.24
CA ILE A 8 -49.65 -30.53 -15.26
C ILE A 8 -49.01 -30.80 -13.88
N VAL A 9 -48.99 -32.06 -13.44
CA VAL A 9 -48.37 -32.44 -12.14
C VAL A 9 -46.88 -32.17 -12.16
N LEU A 10 -46.17 -32.45 -13.27
CA LEU A 10 -44.76 -32.16 -13.43
C LEU A 10 -44.48 -30.64 -13.38
N LEU A 11 -45.30 -29.86 -14.07
CA LEU A 11 -45.20 -28.40 -14.10
C LEU A 11 -45.40 -27.80 -12.71
N MET A 12 -46.39 -28.27 -11.96
CA MET A 12 -46.65 -27.85 -10.57
C MET A 12 -45.49 -28.24 -9.66
N ALA A 13 -44.91 -29.42 -9.81
CA ALA A 13 -43.76 -29.85 -9.03
C ALA A 13 -42.54 -28.95 -9.34
N CYS A 14 -42.29 -28.57 -10.59
CA CYS A 14 -41.24 -27.65 -10.99
C CYS A 14 -41.46 -26.24 -10.38
N ILE A 15 -42.70 -25.75 -10.38
CA ILE A 15 -43.03 -24.46 -9.79
C ILE A 15 -42.75 -24.47 -8.25
N LEU A 16 -43.17 -25.53 -7.56
CA LEU A 16 -42.95 -25.69 -6.13
C LEU A 16 -41.45 -25.80 -5.79
N VAL A 17 -40.64 -26.46 -6.64
CA VAL A 17 -39.18 -26.51 -6.45
C VAL A 17 -38.54 -25.14 -6.68
N LEU A 18 -39.01 -24.40 -7.71
CA LEU A 18 -38.53 -23.04 -7.96
C LEU A 18 -38.92 -22.06 -6.83
N GLU A 19 -40.14 -22.21 -6.24
CA GLU A 19 -40.54 -21.43 -5.08
C GLU A 19 -39.76 -21.84 -3.82
N ALA A 20 -39.45 -23.11 -3.62
CA ALA A 20 -38.64 -23.58 -2.51
C ALA A 20 -37.18 -23.08 -2.63
N ILE A 21 -36.62 -23.00 -3.86
CA ILE A 21 -35.29 -22.40 -4.13
C ILE A 21 -35.33 -20.88 -3.90
N LYS A 22 -36.42 -20.21 -4.26
CA LYS A 22 -36.60 -18.77 -4.08
C LYS A 22 -36.83 -18.37 -2.60
N ASN A 23 -37.48 -19.25 -1.84
CA ASN A 23 -37.81 -19.09 -0.41
C ASN A 23 -36.84 -19.89 0.49
N ALA A 24 -35.86 -20.58 -0.07
CA ALA A 24 -34.75 -21.06 0.74
C ALA A 24 -34.22 -19.85 1.52
N PRO A 25 -34.04 -19.93 2.87
CA PRO A 25 -33.49 -18.84 3.63
C PRO A 25 -32.19 -18.47 2.92
N GLY A 26 -32.24 -17.26 2.30
CA GLY A 26 -31.15 -16.77 1.47
C GLY A 26 -29.89 -16.97 2.28
N ASN A 27 -28.93 -17.58 1.65
CA ASN A 27 -27.60 -17.76 2.13
C ASN A 27 -27.29 -16.55 3.03
N SER A 28 -27.43 -16.75 4.34
CA SER A 28 -27.08 -15.72 5.33
C SER A 28 -25.69 -15.32 4.91
N GLY A 29 -25.58 -14.10 4.36
CA GLY A 29 -24.38 -13.64 3.69
C GLY A 29 -23.23 -14.15 4.52
N VAL A 30 -22.39 -15.00 3.92
CA VAL A 30 -21.12 -15.38 4.54
C VAL A 30 -20.52 -14.04 4.88
N GLN A 31 -20.58 -13.65 6.14
CA GLN A 31 -19.78 -12.54 6.61
C GLN A 31 -18.37 -12.98 6.26
N VAL A 32 -17.85 -12.40 5.20
CA VAL A 32 -16.43 -12.56 4.86
C VAL A 32 -15.73 -12.09 6.11
N LYS A 33 -15.20 -13.04 6.89
CA LYS A 33 -14.52 -12.75 8.13
C LYS A 33 -13.41 -11.81 7.71
N LYS A 34 -13.47 -10.56 8.15
CA LYS A 34 -12.43 -9.59 7.85
C LYS A 34 -11.14 -10.14 8.44
N HIS A 35 -10.18 -10.47 7.59
CA HIS A 35 -8.88 -10.96 8.03
C HIS A 35 -7.92 -9.81 8.35
N VAL A 36 -8.24 -8.60 7.81
CA VAL A 36 -7.40 -7.41 7.92
C VAL A 36 -8.28 -6.19 8.23
N ASP A 37 -7.96 -5.48 9.30
CA ASP A 37 -8.56 -4.17 9.61
C ASP A 37 -7.78 -3.07 8.88
N ILE A 38 -8.44 -2.36 7.97
CA ILE A 38 -7.80 -1.36 7.09
C ILE A 38 -8.10 0.03 7.60
N GLY A 39 -7.04 0.80 7.89
CA GLY A 39 -7.10 2.22 8.18
C GLY A 39 -6.25 3.03 7.21
N LYS A 40 -6.73 4.20 6.80
CA LYS A 40 -5.96 5.13 5.98
C LYS A 40 -6.34 6.57 6.29
N SER A 41 -5.33 7.44 6.30
CA SER A 41 -5.52 8.87 6.51
C SER A 41 -4.42 9.65 5.81
N MET A 42 -4.69 10.92 5.49
CA MET A 42 -3.73 11.82 4.85
C MET A 42 -4.04 13.26 5.19
N THR A 43 -3.01 14.11 5.14
CA THR A 43 -3.12 15.57 5.24
C THR A 43 -2.27 16.25 4.17
N ILE A 44 -2.72 17.42 3.75
CA ILE A 44 -1.99 18.26 2.80
C ILE A 44 -0.78 18.97 3.46
N GLY A 45 -0.76 19.03 4.82
CA GLY A 45 0.23 19.79 5.54
C GLY A 45 0.17 21.28 5.25
N SER A 46 1.33 21.90 5.00
CA SER A 46 1.46 23.31 4.59
C SER A 46 1.52 23.53 3.08
N ARG A 47 1.38 22.46 2.29
CA ARG A 47 1.47 22.50 0.83
C ARG A 47 0.17 23.04 0.22
N GLU A 48 0.23 23.55 -1.01
CA GLU A 48 -0.96 23.96 -1.78
C GLU A 48 -1.65 22.78 -2.46
N VAL A 49 -0.93 21.69 -2.72
CA VAL A 49 -1.40 20.54 -3.48
C VAL A 49 -1.14 19.27 -2.68
N GLN A 50 -2.13 18.38 -2.64
CA GLN A 50 -1.93 17.01 -2.17
C GLN A 50 -1.37 16.18 -3.32
N GLU A 51 -0.13 15.77 -3.19
CA GLU A 51 0.59 14.96 -4.16
C GLU A 51 0.72 13.49 -3.74
N ASP A 52 0.41 13.17 -2.47
CA ASP A 52 0.30 11.79 -2.02
C ASP A 52 -1.01 11.15 -2.47
N GLN A 53 -0.98 9.82 -2.69
CA GLN A 53 -2.14 8.99 -3.00
C GLN A 53 -2.08 7.66 -2.26
N VAL A 54 -3.21 7.18 -1.77
CA VAL A 54 -3.31 5.89 -1.08
C VAL A 54 -4.50 5.10 -1.58
N ALA A 55 -4.34 3.78 -1.68
CA ALA A 55 -5.45 2.86 -1.91
C ALA A 55 -5.23 1.55 -1.17
N ALA A 56 -6.32 0.89 -0.81
CA ALA A 56 -6.31 -0.46 -0.27
C ALA A 56 -7.55 -1.21 -0.73
N MET A 57 -7.41 -2.51 -0.95
CA MET A 57 -8.49 -3.40 -1.38
C MET A 57 -8.33 -4.76 -0.72
N GLU A 58 -9.42 -5.27 -0.16
CA GLU A 58 -9.53 -6.62 0.35
C GLU A 58 -10.31 -7.49 -0.65
N THR A 59 -9.84 -8.70 -0.88
CA THR A 59 -10.50 -9.73 -1.70
C THR A 59 -10.55 -11.03 -0.92
N ALA A 60 -11.29 -12.02 -1.43
CA ALA A 60 -11.31 -13.35 -0.83
C ALA A 60 -9.93 -14.05 -0.82
N ALA A 61 -9.00 -13.64 -1.67
CA ALA A 61 -7.66 -14.21 -1.78
C ALA A 61 -6.63 -13.52 -0.88
N GLY A 62 -6.91 -12.29 -0.43
CA GLY A 62 -6.01 -11.50 0.41
C GLY A 62 -6.23 -9.99 0.25
N THR A 63 -5.35 -9.23 0.84
CA THR A 63 -5.40 -7.76 0.89
C THR A 63 -4.24 -7.14 0.14
N MET A 64 -4.51 -6.05 -0.57
CA MET A 64 -3.52 -5.20 -1.23
C MET A 64 -3.63 -3.78 -0.69
N ALA A 65 -2.49 -3.13 -0.47
CA ALA A 65 -2.44 -1.70 -0.23
C ALA A 65 -1.27 -1.07 -0.97
N VAL A 66 -1.45 0.20 -1.35
CA VAL A 66 -0.44 1.01 -2.03
C VAL A 66 -0.48 2.43 -1.51
N LEU A 67 0.70 3.00 -1.30
CA LEU A 67 0.92 4.40 -1.00
C LEU A 67 1.93 4.94 -2.02
N ALA A 68 1.60 6.07 -2.63
CA ALA A 68 2.48 6.79 -3.52
C ALA A 68 2.63 8.23 -3.03
N ASP A 69 3.88 8.64 -2.83
CA ASP A 69 4.30 9.99 -2.49
C ASP A 69 4.84 10.65 -3.77
N GLY A 70 4.18 11.72 -4.19
CA GLY A 70 4.43 12.41 -5.44
C GLY A 70 5.28 13.67 -5.26
N ALA A 71 6.26 13.86 -6.12
CA ALA A 71 7.06 15.06 -6.14
C ALA A 71 7.19 15.64 -7.55
N GLY A 72 7.05 16.97 -7.70
CA GLY A 72 7.20 17.58 -9.01
C GLY A 72 6.78 19.03 -9.10
N GLN A 73 6.79 19.56 -10.33
CA GLN A 73 6.34 20.92 -10.65
C GLN A 73 5.02 20.87 -11.42
N ALA A 74 4.23 21.93 -11.33
CA ALA A 74 2.98 22.08 -12.11
C ALA A 74 2.05 20.86 -12.02
N TYR A 75 1.80 20.38 -10.80
CA TYR A 75 1.01 19.17 -10.49
C TYR A 75 1.64 17.83 -10.95
N GLY A 76 2.91 17.83 -11.33
CA GLY A 76 3.58 16.64 -11.84
C GLY A 76 3.63 15.51 -10.80
N GLY A 77 3.91 15.81 -9.54
CA GLY A 77 3.88 14.84 -8.45
C GLY A 77 2.50 14.22 -8.24
N ARG A 78 1.45 15.06 -8.21
CA ARG A 78 0.06 14.58 -8.11
C ARG A 78 -0.35 13.68 -9.29
N ILE A 79 0.09 14.00 -10.50
CA ILE A 79 -0.17 13.17 -11.68
C ILE A 79 0.57 11.84 -11.54
N ALA A 80 1.85 11.87 -11.14
CA ALA A 80 2.67 10.67 -11.01
C ALA A 80 2.14 9.72 -9.93
N SER A 81 1.85 10.23 -8.71
CA SER A 81 1.32 9.42 -7.61
C SER A 81 -0.06 8.82 -7.94
N LYS A 82 -0.94 9.60 -8.57
CA LYS A 82 -2.25 9.13 -8.99
C LYS A 82 -2.15 7.99 -10.00
N ILE A 83 -1.35 8.17 -11.07
CA ILE A 83 -1.13 7.13 -12.08
C ILE A 83 -0.52 5.87 -11.45
N ALA A 84 0.44 6.03 -10.54
CA ALA A 84 1.07 4.90 -9.86
C ALA A 84 0.06 4.06 -9.08
N VAL A 85 -0.78 4.70 -8.26
CA VAL A 85 -1.81 4.02 -7.47
C VAL A 85 -2.87 3.38 -8.37
N GLU A 86 -3.41 4.12 -9.34
CA GLU A 86 -4.43 3.61 -10.26
C GLU A 86 -3.91 2.39 -11.05
N THR A 87 -2.68 2.47 -11.58
CA THR A 87 -2.08 1.35 -12.33
C THR A 87 -1.88 0.11 -11.45
N CYS A 88 -1.39 0.28 -10.23
CA CYS A 88 -1.24 -0.83 -9.28
C CYS A 88 -2.59 -1.50 -8.99
N MET A 89 -3.63 -0.69 -8.74
CA MET A 89 -4.98 -1.17 -8.44
C MET A 89 -5.63 -1.88 -9.64
N ASP A 90 -5.48 -1.35 -10.84
CA ASP A 90 -6.10 -1.92 -12.04
C ASP A 90 -5.44 -3.26 -12.41
N ILE A 91 -4.10 -3.32 -12.38
CA ILE A 91 -3.40 -4.59 -12.60
C ILE A 91 -3.74 -5.62 -11.52
N PHE A 92 -3.96 -5.19 -10.27
CA PHE A 92 -4.38 -6.07 -9.18
C PHE A 92 -5.77 -6.68 -9.42
N LYS A 93 -6.72 -5.93 -9.98
CA LYS A 93 -8.06 -6.43 -10.33
C LYS A 93 -8.03 -7.45 -11.46
N ASP A 94 -7.15 -7.22 -12.44
CA ASP A 94 -7.09 -8.02 -13.67
C ASP A 94 -6.18 -9.25 -13.55
N TYR A 95 -5.29 -9.27 -12.55
CA TYR A 95 -4.28 -10.30 -12.40
C TYR A 95 -4.28 -10.88 -10.99
N ASN A 96 -4.21 -12.21 -10.89
CA ASN A 96 -4.08 -12.84 -9.58
C ASN A 96 -2.68 -12.62 -9.00
N ALA A 97 -2.52 -11.47 -8.33
CA ALA A 97 -1.25 -11.01 -7.75
C ALA A 97 -0.67 -12.00 -6.73
N PHE A 98 -1.52 -12.76 -6.04
CA PHE A 98 -1.09 -13.68 -5.00
C PHE A 98 -0.43 -14.96 -5.53
N ASN A 99 -0.65 -15.34 -6.80
CA ASN A 99 0.02 -16.49 -7.41
C ASN A 99 1.50 -16.22 -7.69
N ASN A 100 1.85 -14.97 -8.02
CA ASN A 100 3.23 -14.55 -8.26
C ASN A 100 3.39 -13.06 -7.91
N PRO A 101 3.61 -12.74 -6.61
CA PRO A 101 3.72 -11.36 -6.14
C PRO A 101 4.83 -10.57 -6.83
N GLN A 102 6.01 -11.16 -7.06
CA GLN A 102 7.12 -10.46 -7.72
C GLN A 102 6.79 -10.08 -9.17
N TYR A 103 6.12 -10.96 -9.90
CA TYR A 103 5.70 -10.65 -11.28
C TYR A 103 4.65 -9.54 -11.29
N TYR A 104 3.68 -9.58 -10.36
CA TYR A 104 2.69 -8.52 -10.19
C TYR A 104 3.37 -7.17 -9.95
N PHE A 105 4.26 -7.08 -8.97
CA PHE A 105 4.95 -5.83 -8.65
C PHE A 105 5.78 -5.31 -9.82
N ARG A 106 6.57 -6.17 -10.48
CA ARG A 106 7.34 -5.78 -11.68
C ARG A 106 6.44 -5.23 -12.77
N LYS A 107 5.34 -5.91 -13.06
CA LYS A 107 4.38 -5.47 -14.08
C LYS A 107 3.75 -4.13 -13.70
N ALA A 108 3.27 -4.00 -12.46
CA ALA A 108 2.62 -2.79 -11.97
C ALA A 108 3.56 -1.57 -12.04
N TYR A 109 4.77 -1.69 -11.51
CA TYR A 109 5.71 -0.56 -11.47
C TYR A 109 6.26 -0.19 -12.84
N ASN A 110 6.57 -1.16 -13.70
CA ASN A 110 6.99 -0.87 -15.07
C ASN A 110 5.88 -0.22 -15.90
N CYS A 111 4.62 -0.67 -15.74
CA CYS A 111 3.49 -0.04 -16.40
C CYS A 111 3.26 1.37 -15.84
N ALA A 112 3.27 1.54 -14.52
CA ALA A 112 3.10 2.85 -13.90
C ALA A 112 4.17 3.84 -14.38
N ASN A 113 5.45 3.44 -14.40
CA ASN A 113 6.52 4.29 -14.89
C ASN A 113 6.30 4.75 -16.34
N LYS A 114 5.91 3.82 -17.23
CA LYS A 114 5.60 4.16 -18.63
C LYS A 114 4.44 5.14 -18.77
N GLU A 115 3.35 4.91 -18.03
CA GLU A 115 2.19 5.80 -18.07
C GLU A 115 2.49 7.18 -17.45
N ILE A 116 3.30 7.26 -16.40
CA ILE A 116 3.77 8.53 -15.83
C ILE A 116 4.57 9.32 -16.87
N LEU A 117 5.59 8.71 -17.47
CA LEU A 117 6.41 9.36 -18.50
C LEU A 117 5.57 9.85 -19.69
N LYS A 118 4.63 9.02 -20.13
CA LYS A 118 3.70 9.38 -21.22
C LYS A 118 2.79 10.56 -20.85
N ALA A 119 2.25 10.56 -19.62
CA ALA A 119 1.33 11.62 -19.17
C ALA A 119 2.02 12.97 -18.91
N LEU A 120 3.27 12.93 -18.47
CA LEU A 120 4.06 14.13 -18.20
C LEU A 120 4.67 14.71 -19.47
N GLY A 121 5.07 13.87 -20.44
CA GLY A 121 5.77 14.31 -21.64
C GLY A 121 7.08 15.02 -21.32
N ASP A 122 7.58 15.81 -22.29
CA ASP A 122 8.87 16.52 -22.17
C ASP A 122 8.78 17.82 -21.34
N GLU A 123 7.56 18.35 -21.16
CA GLU A 123 7.35 19.68 -20.57
C GLU A 123 7.13 19.67 -19.05
N ARG A 124 6.71 18.54 -18.49
CA ARG A 124 6.37 18.44 -17.07
C ARG A 124 7.33 17.51 -16.34
N ARG A 125 7.71 17.90 -15.15
CA ARG A 125 8.55 17.08 -14.27
C ARG A 125 7.72 16.58 -13.10
N GLY A 126 7.65 15.27 -12.94
CA GLY A 126 6.96 14.64 -11.85
C GLY A 126 7.48 13.23 -11.63
N SER A 127 7.47 12.81 -10.38
CA SER A 127 7.95 11.52 -9.93
C SER A 127 7.07 11.01 -8.80
N ALA A 128 7.19 9.73 -8.49
CA ALA A 128 6.55 9.15 -7.32
C ALA A 128 7.44 8.10 -6.65
N SER A 129 7.52 8.19 -5.32
CA SER A 129 7.93 7.08 -4.46
C SER A 129 6.72 6.19 -4.23
N VAL A 130 6.85 4.88 -4.35
CA VAL A 130 5.71 3.95 -4.25
C VAL A 130 6.04 2.76 -3.39
N GLY A 131 5.27 2.54 -2.34
CA GLY A 131 5.24 1.32 -1.55
C GLY A 131 3.95 0.54 -1.82
N CYS A 132 4.08 -0.73 -2.18
CA CYS A 132 2.93 -1.61 -2.41
C CYS A 132 3.12 -2.92 -1.64
N VAL A 133 2.04 -3.37 -0.99
CA VAL A 133 2.03 -4.59 -0.18
C VAL A 133 0.89 -5.51 -0.58
N LEU A 134 1.14 -6.81 -0.46
CA LEU A 134 0.16 -7.87 -0.57
C LEU A 134 0.19 -8.72 0.70
N ILE A 135 -0.97 -8.98 1.29
CA ILE A 135 -1.13 -9.86 2.45
C ILE A 135 -1.98 -11.06 2.02
N CYS A 136 -1.42 -12.25 2.10
CA CYS A 136 -2.09 -13.49 1.72
C CYS A 136 -1.60 -14.64 2.60
N GLN A 137 -2.52 -15.46 3.12
CA GLN A 137 -2.22 -16.65 3.91
C GLN A 137 -1.24 -16.40 5.09
N GLY A 138 -1.38 -15.26 5.76
CA GLY A 138 -0.52 -14.87 6.89
C GLY A 138 0.89 -14.42 6.49
N PHE A 139 1.14 -14.11 5.22
CA PHE A 139 2.42 -13.58 4.75
C PHE A 139 2.25 -12.19 4.13
N LEU A 140 3.22 -11.33 4.42
CA LEU A 140 3.39 -10.03 3.78
C LEU A 140 4.43 -10.14 2.67
N TYR A 141 4.03 -9.69 1.49
CA TYR A 141 4.89 -9.46 0.33
C TYR A 141 4.90 -7.96 0.04
N TYR A 142 6.05 -7.41 -0.31
CA TYR A 142 6.13 -5.98 -0.63
C TYR A 142 7.06 -5.70 -1.81
N ALA A 143 6.85 -4.55 -2.41
CA ALA A 143 7.78 -3.90 -3.29
C ALA A 143 7.82 -2.40 -3.02
N LEU A 144 8.98 -1.81 -3.20
CA LEU A 144 9.25 -0.40 -2.96
C LEU A 144 10.08 0.21 -4.06
N VAL A 145 9.77 1.45 -4.41
CA VAL A 145 10.62 2.36 -5.18
C VAL A 145 10.52 3.74 -4.53
N GLY A 146 11.65 4.35 -4.23
CA GLY A 146 11.70 5.64 -3.54
C GLY A 146 11.89 5.50 -2.03
N ASN A 147 11.25 6.37 -1.23
CA ASN A 147 11.46 6.51 0.22
C ASN A 147 10.21 6.27 1.08
N VAL A 148 9.09 5.81 0.51
CA VAL A 148 7.96 5.33 1.33
C VAL A 148 8.45 4.27 2.30
N LYS A 149 8.11 4.37 3.58
CA LYS A 149 8.47 3.35 4.57
C LYS A 149 7.39 2.28 4.65
N ILE A 150 7.83 1.02 4.62
CA ILE A 150 7.00 -0.15 4.92
C ILE A 150 7.54 -0.76 6.20
N CYS A 151 6.68 -0.82 7.22
CA CYS A 151 7.04 -1.31 8.56
C CYS A 151 6.05 -2.38 9.03
N VAL A 152 6.44 -3.14 10.02
CA VAL A 152 5.55 -4.04 10.80
C VAL A 152 5.63 -3.61 12.25
N TYR A 153 4.49 -3.21 12.83
CA TYR A 153 4.36 -3.01 14.26
C TYR A 153 4.05 -4.35 14.92
N ARG A 154 4.93 -4.76 15.83
CA ARG A 154 4.86 -6.02 16.57
C ARG A 154 5.47 -5.85 17.94
N GLU A 155 4.80 -6.34 18.99
CA GLU A 155 5.33 -6.36 20.36
C GLU A 155 5.82 -4.96 20.78
N GLU A 156 4.97 -3.94 20.55
CA GLU A 156 5.21 -2.53 20.87
C GLU A 156 6.36 -1.85 20.08
N ASN A 157 6.90 -2.49 19.06
CA ASN A 157 7.97 -1.96 18.23
C ASN A 157 7.55 -1.83 16.78
N LEU A 158 7.89 -0.69 16.17
CA LEU A 158 7.69 -0.44 14.74
C LEU A 158 8.99 -0.74 13.98
N VAL A 159 9.02 -1.88 13.28
CA VAL A 159 10.21 -2.39 12.61
C VAL A 159 10.10 -2.17 11.10
N PRO A 160 10.99 -1.36 10.49
CA PRO A 160 11.07 -1.24 9.04
C PRO A 160 11.41 -2.59 8.39
N VAL A 161 10.69 -2.93 7.32
CA VAL A 161 10.97 -4.13 6.49
C VAL A 161 11.53 -3.74 5.13
N SER A 162 11.44 -2.45 4.75
CA SER A 162 12.03 -1.89 3.53
C SER A 162 13.16 -0.91 3.86
N SER A 163 14.12 -0.79 2.96
CA SER A 163 15.29 0.11 3.08
C SER A 163 15.04 1.45 2.39
N GLY A 164 14.57 1.41 1.14
CA GLY A 164 14.32 2.58 0.31
C GLY A 164 15.51 2.97 -0.58
N HIS A 165 15.30 4.00 -1.40
CA HIS A 165 16.22 4.41 -2.47
C HIS A 165 16.71 5.85 -2.28
N THR A 166 17.17 6.20 -1.06
CA THR A 166 17.84 7.47 -0.80
C THR A 166 19.36 7.35 -0.96
N VAL A 167 20.02 8.46 -1.23
CA VAL A 167 21.49 8.51 -1.31
C VAL A 167 22.12 8.06 0.01
N ALA A 168 21.48 8.35 1.15
CA ALA A 168 21.91 7.89 2.46
C ALA A 168 21.94 6.35 2.56
N VAL A 169 20.85 5.69 2.15
CA VAL A 169 20.78 4.21 2.12
C VAL A 169 21.80 3.62 1.17
N LEU A 170 21.97 4.22 -0.03
CA LEU A 170 22.98 3.78 -0.98
C LEU A 170 24.41 3.91 -0.40
N ALA A 171 24.69 5.01 0.30
CA ALA A 171 26.01 5.22 0.93
C ALA A 171 26.28 4.18 2.03
N GLU A 172 25.28 3.86 2.84
CA GLU A 172 25.38 2.80 3.86
C GLU A 172 25.68 1.43 3.22
N GLN A 173 24.94 1.06 2.17
CA GLN A 173 25.17 -0.18 1.42
C GLN A 173 26.61 -0.22 0.82
N LYS A 174 27.04 0.87 0.18
CA LYS A 174 28.37 0.97 -0.43
C LYS A 174 29.50 0.92 0.61
N PHE A 175 29.28 1.45 1.79
CA PHE A 175 30.22 1.33 2.90
C PHE A 175 30.31 -0.13 3.39
N HIS A 176 29.19 -0.82 3.56
CA HIS A 176 29.18 -2.23 3.94
C HIS A 176 29.80 -3.15 2.89
N GLU A 177 29.66 -2.81 1.61
CA GLU A 177 30.36 -3.49 0.49
C GLU A 177 31.87 -3.16 0.42
N GLY A 178 32.34 -2.18 1.19
CA GLY A 178 33.73 -1.73 1.19
C GLY A 178 34.11 -0.90 -0.04
N THR A 179 33.14 -0.36 -0.78
CA THR A 179 33.38 0.40 -2.03
C THR A 179 33.58 1.89 -1.81
N ILE A 180 33.19 2.43 -0.66
CA ILE A 180 33.46 3.81 -0.25
C ILE A 180 34.07 3.85 1.15
N SER A 181 34.79 4.94 1.47
CA SER A 181 35.37 5.16 2.78
C SER A 181 34.30 5.50 3.83
N ARG A 182 34.65 5.35 5.13
CA ARG A 182 33.78 5.79 6.23
C ARG A 182 33.50 7.29 6.18
N GLU A 183 34.49 8.09 5.80
CA GLU A 183 34.38 9.53 5.71
C GLU A 183 33.41 9.96 4.63
N ASP A 184 33.51 9.34 3.44
CA ASP A 184 32.55 9.56 2.34
C ASP A 184 31.13 9.14 2.73
N ALA A 185 30.99 7.97 3.35
CA ALA A 185 29.68 7.50 3.81
C ALA A 185 29.03 8.48 4.79
N LEU A 186 29.78 8.95 5.81
CA LEU A 186 29.27 9.90 6.80
C LEU A 186 28.79 11.22 6.18
N THR A 187 29.48 11.73 5.15
CA THR A 187 29.05 12.94 4.44
C THR A 187 27.75 12.77 3.66
N LEU A 188 27.40 11.53 3.31
CA LEU A 188 26.20 11.20 2.53
C LEU A 188 25.00 10.76 3.38
N LEU A 189 25.19 10.42 4.66
CA LEU A 189 24.10 9.91 5.53
C LEU A 189 22.95 10.89 5.73
N GLU A 190 23.18 12.20 5.65
CA GLU A 190 22.14 13.21 5.76
C GLU A 190 21.46 13.51 4.41
N ASN A 191 21.94 12.88 3.33
CA ASN A 191 21.43 13.14 1.99
C ASN A 191 20.16 12.31 1.72
N ARG A 192 19.01 12.94 1.84
CA ARG A 192 17.70 12.31 1.62
C ARG A 192 17.26 12.30 0.14
N ARG A 193 18.10 12.76 -0.78
CA ARG A 193 17.76 12.75 -2.21
C ARG A 193 17.54 11.33 -2.71
N LEU A 194 16.50 11.16 -3.52
CA LEU A 194 16.23 9.89 -4.18
C LEU A 194 17.18 9.67 -5.35
N TYR A 195 17.69 8.46 -5.48
CA TYR A 195 18.41 8.01 -6.67
C TYR A 195 17.54 7.14 -7.59
N ASN A 196 16.39 6.66 -7.10
CA ASN A 196 15.46 5.81 -7.83
C ASN A 196 13.99 6.13 -7.46
N TYR A 197 13.13 6.31 -8.45
CA TYR A 197 11.72 6.70 -8.32
C TYR A 197 10.96 6.39 -9.62
N LEU A 198 9.63 6.32 -9.59
CA LEU A 198 8.81 6.24 -10.79
C LEU A 198 8.68 7.60 -11.49
N GLY A 199 8.63 7.60 -12.82
CA GLY A 199 8.71 8.80 -13.66
C GLY A 199 10.14 9.08 -14.17
N GLN A 200 11.03 8.09 -14.08
CA GLN A 200 12.42 8.16 -14.48
C GLN A 200 12.66 7.35 -15.76
N ASP A 201 13.37 7.95 -16.72
CA ASP A 201 13.85 7.22 -17.89
C ASP A 201 14.85 6.13 -17.47
N GLY A 202 14.73 4.97 -18.10
CA GLY A 202 15.63 3.85 -17.80
C GLY A 202 15.38 3.20 -16.43
N PHE A 203 14.20 3.42 -15.83
CA PHE A 203 13.81 2.78 -14.58
C PHE A 203 13.94 1.25 -14.64
N GLN A 204 14.66 0.66 -13.69
CA GLN A 204 14.90 -0.79 -13.64
C GLN A 204 14.89 -1.36 -12.22
N ASP A 205 15.17 -0.54 -11.21
CA ASP A 205 15.37 -1.02 -9.86
C ASP A 205 14.09 -0.99 -9.05
N ILE A 206 13.76 -2.12 -8.43
CA ILE A 206 12.62 -2.29 -7.52
C ILE A 206 13.14 -3.08 -6.33
N GLU A 207 13.02 -2.53 -5.13
CA GLU A 207 13.25 -3.29 -3.91
C GLU A 207 12.09 -4.27 -3.71
N PHE A 208 12.41 -5.54 -3.55
CA PHE A 208 11.46 -6.60 -3.21
C PHE A 208 11.80 -7.20 -1.85
N PHE A 209 10.82 -7.87 -1.26
CA PHE A 209 11.06 -8.76 -0.14
C PHE A 209 12.05 -9.89 -0.55
N ASP A 210 13.05 -10.16 0.27
CA ASP A 210 13.93 -11.32 0.09
C ASP A 210 13.20 -12.62 0.42
N THR A 211 12.54 -12.63 1.59
CA THR A 211 11.63 -13.68 2.04
C THR A 211 10.33 -13.03 2.52
N PRO A 212 9.16 -13.64 2.24
CA PRO A 212 7.90 -13.13 2.75
C PRO A 212 7.91 -13.03 4.28
N VAL A 213 7.44 -11.90 4.81
CA VAL A 213 7.38 -11.70 6.26
C VAL A 213 6.16 -12.43 6.81
N ARG A 214 6.38 -13.38 7.71
CA ARG A 214 5.27 -14.07 8.38
C ARG A 214 4.61 -13.14 9.39
N LEU A 215 3.34 -12.85 9.17
CA LEU A 215 2.52 -12.04 10.06
C LEU A 215 1.89 -12.89 11.17
N LYS A 216 1.64 -12.25 12.31
CA LYS A 216 0.95 -12.82 13.47
C LYS A 216 -0.30 -11.99 13.75
N ARG A 217 -1.25 -12.58 14.43
CA ARG A 217 -2.40 -11.85 14.97
C ARG A 217 -1.92 -10.70 15.87
N GLY A 218 -2.49 -9.52 15.67
CA GLY A 218 -2.11 -8.30 16.39
C GLY A 218 -0.99 -7.49 15.73
N ASP A 219 -0.32 -8.01 14.70
CA ASP A 219 0.59 -7.20 13.90
C ASP A 219 -0.18 -6.11 13.15
N ILE A 220 0.47 -4.97 12.92
CA ILE A 220 -0.05 -3.94 12.00
C ILE A 220 1.02 -3.67 10.95
N VAL A 221 0.68 -3.88 9.67
CA VAL A 221 1.53 -3.44 8.57
C VAL A 221 1.27 -1.96 8.33
N VAL A 222 2.33 -1.18 8.26
CA VAL A 222 2.31 0.30 8.16
C VAL A 222 3.01 0.73 6.90
N LEU A 223 2.31 1.48 6.03
CA LEU A 223 2.91 2.24 4.95
C LEU A 223 2.79 3.72 5.30
N MET A 224 3.87 4.48 5.20
CA MET A 224 3.85 5.93 5.48
C MET A 224 4.80 6.70 4.55
N SER A 225 4.37 7.91 4.14
CA SER A 225 5.20 8.86 3.42
C SER A 225 6.17 9.59 4.36
N ASP A 226 7.15 10.28 3.79
CA ASP A 226 8.17 11.00 4.55
C ASP A 226 7.60 12.14 5.39
N GLY A 227 6.50 12.75 5.00
CA GLY A 227 5.80 13.76 5.80
C GLY A 227 5.36 13.28 7.19
N ILE A 228 5.35 11.96 7.45
CA ILE A 228 5.13 11.42 8.80
C ILE A 228 6.46 11.24 9.52
N TYR A 229 7.36 10.40 9.00
CA TYR A 229 8.56 9.99 9.72
C TYR A 229 9.67 11.06 9.75
N GLU A 230 9.50 12.17 9.04
CA GLU A 230 10.36 13.34 9.18
C GLU A 230 9.90 14.29 10.30
N LEU A 231 8.63 14.22 10.68
CA LEU A 231 8.04 15.07 11.72
C LEU A 231 7.80 14.33 13.04
N LEU A 232 7.58 13.03 13.03
CA LEU A 232 7.28 12.21 14.20
C LEU A 232 8.35 11.14 14.41
N ASP A 233 8.75 10.98 15.66
CA ASP A 233 9.58 9.86 16.07
C ASP A 233 8.78 8.55 16.03
N PHE A 234 9.45 7.43 15.76
CA PHE A 234 8.79 6.10 15.76
C PHE A 234 8.08 5.81 17.08
N LYS A 235 8.59 6.26 18.21
CA LYS A 235 7.96 6.09 19.53
C LYS A 235 6.60 6.78 19.65
N GLU A 236 6.44 7.92 19.01
CA GLU A 236 5.15 8.64 18.98
C GLU A 236 4.14 7.85 18.18
N VAL A 237 4.55 7.31 17.02
CA VAL A 237 3.72 6.45 16.18
C VAL A 237 3.39 5.13 16.91
N GLU A 238 4.37 4.49 17.55
CA GLU A 238 4.21 3.27 18.35
C GLU A 238 3.18 3.47 19.47
N GLY A 239 3.22 4.62 20.16
CA GLY A 239 2.26 4.96 21.21
C GLY A 239 0.81 4.95 20.73
N ILE A 240 0.54 5.41 19.51
CA ILE A 240 -0.80 5.37 18.91
C ILE A 240 -1.14 3.95 18.43
N LEU A 241 -0.18 3.27 17.80
CA LEU A 241 -0.38 1.91 17.28
C LEU A 241 -0.70 0.90 18.41
N GLY A 242 -0.17 1.12 19.61
CA GLY A 242 -0.41 0.30 20.81
C GLY A 242 -1.80 0.46 21.45
N ASN A 243 -2.59 1.46 21.07
CA ASN A 243 -3.92 1.66 21.60
C ASN A 243 -4.89 0.54 21.18
N ALA A 244 -6.01 0.39 21.90
CA ALA A 244 -7.02 -0.62 21.60
C ALA A 244 -7.94 -0.27 20.42
N ASP A 245 -7.77 0.90 19.81
CA ASP A 245 -8.58 1.40 18.71
C ASP A 245 -8.35 0.60 17.40
N GLY A 246 -9.31 0.64 16.48
CA GLY A 246 -9.17 0.10 15.13
C GLY A 246 -8.21 0.92 14.26
N CYS A 247 -7.70 0.32 13.19
CA CYS A 247 -6.69 0.93 12.31
C CYS A 247 -7.14 2.27 11.72
N GLN A 248 -8.42 2.45 11.40
CA GLN A 248 -8.90 3.73 10.86
C GLN A 248 -8.76 4.87 11.87
N LYS A 249 -9.06 4.63 13.15
CA LYS A 249 -8.90 5.63 14.21
C LYS A 249 -7.41 5.92 14.45
N LYS A 250 -6.57 4.89 14.53
CA LYS A 250 -5.11 5.04 14.66
C LYS A 250 -4.50 5.85 13.53
N ALA A 251 -4.90 5.57 12.27
CA ALA A 251 -4.44 6.32 11.11
C ALA A 251 -4.83 7.79 11.19
N PHE A 252 -6.04 8.08 11.63
CA PHE A 252 -6.52 9.45 11.86
C PHE A 252 -5.69 10.13 12.96
N ASP A 253 -5.48 9.47 14.10
CA ASP A 253 -4.74 10.05 15.23
C ASP A 253 -3.27 10.35 14.90
N ILE A 254 -2.62 9.50 14.08
CA ILE A 254 -1.25 9.77 13.61
C ILE A 254 -1.24 11.02 12.73
N ILE A 255 -2.19 11.18 11.82
CA ILE A 255 -2.28 12.38 10.98
C ILE A 255 -2.61 13.63 11.79
N GLU A 256 -3.48 13.52 12.81
CA GLU A 256 -3.74 14.63 13.73
C GLU A 256 -2.49 15.03 14.50
N LEU A 257 -1.64 14.08 14.91
CA LEU A 257 -0.37 14.37 15.57
C LEU A 257 0.59 15.12 14.61
N VAL A 258 0.65 14.74 13.32
CA VAL A 258 1.38 15.50 12.29
C VAL A 258 0.83 16.91 12.16
N ASN A 259 -0.49 17.09 12.13
CA ASN A 259 -1.12 18.41 12.00
C ASN A 259 -0.81 19.31 13.21
N GLN A 260 -0.74 18.74 14.41
CA GLN A 260 -0.42 19.45 15.67
C GLN A 260 1.06 19.75 15.86
N ASN A 261 1.96 19.14 15.07
CA ASN A 261 3.39 19.44 15.14
C ASN A 261 3.64 20.93 14.85
N ASN A 262 4.59 21.55 15.56
CA ASN A 262 4.87 22.99 15.48
C ASN A 262 5.68 23.40 14.24
N SER A 263 6.06 22.48 13.35
CA SER A 263 6.79 22.82 12.13
C SER A 263 5.94 23.74 11.23
N GLU A 264 6.53 24.84 10.77
CA GLU A 264 5.87 25.76 9.82
C GLU A 264 5.78 25.14 8.40
N LEU A 265 6.73 24.29 8.06
CA LEU A 265 6.83 23.64 6.74
C LEU A 265 6.55 22.14 6.88
N LYS A 266 5.28 21.78 6.74
CA LYS A 266 4.83 20.37 6.74
C LYS A 266 4.61 19.92 5.31
N ASP A 267 5.14 18.76 4.98
CA ASP A 267 4.85 18.12 3.70
C ASP A 267 3.47 17.46 3.70
N ASN A 268 3.04 16.98 2.55
CA ASN A 268 1.97 16.02 2.47
C ASN A 268 2.33 14.81 3.35
N ALA A 269 1.40 14.30 4.11
CA ALA A 269 1.63 13.15 4.96
C ALA A 269 0.50 12.15 4.80
N SER A 270 0.85 10.89 4.58
CA SER A 270 -0.10 9.82 4.28
C SER A 270 0.28 8.53 4.96
N ILE A 271 -0.72 7.80 5.45
CA ILE A 271 -0.54 6.52 6.12
C ILE A 271 -1.59 5.50 5.69
N VAL A 272 -1.17 4.25 5.59
CA VAL A 272 -2.05 3.08 5.48
C VAL A 272 -1.67 2.09 6.56
N LEU A 273 -2.65 1.63 7.31
CA LEU A 273 -2.54 0.63 8.37
C LEU A 273 -3.34 -0.62 8.00
N LEU A 274 -2.74 -1.78 8.16
CA LEU A 274 -3.37 -3.08 7.91
C LEU A 274 -3.20 -3.94 9.16
N GLY A 275 -4.18 -3.96 10.03
CA GLY A 275 -4.20 -4.73 11.27
C GLY A 275 -4.58 -6.19 11.03
N ILE A 276 -3.79 -7.13 11.52
CA ILE A 276 -4.00 -8.56 11.33
C ILE A 276 -4.89 -9.11 12.44
N GLU A 277 -6.15 -9.41 12.10
CA GLU A 277 -7.13 -9.91 13.07
C GLU A 277 -7.10 -11.43 13.21
N ASP A 278 -6.92 -12.16 12.09
CA ASP A 278 -6.75 -13.62 12.03
C ASP A 278 -5.65 -13.99 11.02
N THR A 279 -4.91 -15.06 11.27
CA THR A 279 -3.89 -15.61 10.39
C THR A 279 -4.30 -16.98 9.86
#